data_4b56503b15e1baf3b34ea901108a7496
#
_entry.id   4b56503b15e1baf3b34ea901108a7496
#
_cell.length_a   1.000
_cell.length_b   1.000
_cell.length_c   1.000
_cell.angle_alpha   90.00
_cell.angle_beta   90.00
_cell.angle_gamma   90.00
#
_symmetry.space_group_name_H-M   'P 1'
#
loop_
_entity.id
_entity.type
_entity.pdbx_description
1 polymer ?
#
loop_
_entity_poly.entity_id
_entity_poly.type
_entity_poly.pdbx_seq_one_letter_code
_entity_poly.pdbx_strand_id
1 'polypeptide(L)'
;VSSGSEPADRSPRKRPGLSAEVGGREKKRFGRRAKGEPAIGSETEPDDPGRRIQIGIGGGAGMDVKRAGGSRKRRRNMWIGAGVLAVIVVTFLLSRLEPAAPSVDRDIQLFGTVERGSFVREVRGPGTLVPEQIVYVAALTGGRVEQVFVQPGETVTDTTVLVVLSNPDVELQALQAQQQLTQARATLITLDQSLQTSILQQESTVATAEADYQAAQREADAFRELVENQTVSRNEASSAIEQANAAKVRVDAERGRLELMRSSVDTQLQVQREQIARLQSIVQQQQRRVESMQVMSGAGGVIQDLSLEVGQYVQAGTTLARVAQPGRLKAELRIPETQARDVQIGQPVVIDTRNDSIAGAVRRVDPNVQNGSVLVEVRLTEELPPGARPDLSVDGTIELERLQDVLFVDRPAYGQANSSVSLFKVVGDGGEAVRVTVQLGRSSVNEIEVVEGLQEGDVIILSDLSRVADADRIRIR
;
A
#
# COMPACT_ATOMS: atom_id res chain seq x y z
N VAL A 1 -23.07 48.01 58.89
CA VAL A 1 -24.45 47.59 58.71
C VAL A 1 -24.37 46.40 57.79
N SER A 2 -24.22 45.17 58.35
CA SER A 2 -25.25 44.17 58.67
C SER A 2 -25.97 43.68 57.38
N SER A 3 -25.95 42.51 57.01
CA SER A 3 -26.15 41.16 57.49
C SER A 3 -26.07 40.27 56.23
N GLY A 4 -25.45 39.13 56.10
CA GLY A 4 -25.76 37.93 56.83
C GLY A 4 -26.68 37.04 56.05
N SER A 5 -26.16 35.96 55.43
CA SER A 5 -26.70 34.61 55.56
C SER A 5 -26.11 33.63 54.56
N GLU A 6 -25.32 32.70 55.02
CA GLU A 6 -25.14 31.33 54.60
C GLU A 6 -26.32 30.49 55.13
N PRO A 7 -26.45 29.17 54.86
CA PRO A 7 -26.07 28.30 53.71
C PRO A 7 -27.27 27.41 53.23
N ALA A 8 -27.06 26.64 52.21
CA ALA A 8 -27.79 25.37 51.97
C ALA A 8 -27.00 24.42 51.07
N ASP A 9 -26.30 23.53 51.73
CA ASP A 9 -26.10 22.13 51.45
C ASP A 9 -27.24 21.46 50.66
N ARG A 10 -26.88 20.73 49.59
CA ARG A 10 -27.51 19.45 49.17
C ARG A 10 -26.65 18.69 48.16
N SER A 11 -26.05 17.66 48.70
CA SER A 11 -25.49 16.48 48.03
C SER A 11 -26.56 15.66 47.27
N PRO A 12 -26.18 14.48 46.74
CA PRO A 12 -26.29 14.15 45.29
C PRO A 12 -27.49 13.23 45.01
N ARG A 13 -28.00 13.28 43.82
CA ARG A 13 -28.97 12.29 43.35
C ARG A 13 -28.37 11.36 42.28
N LYS A 14 -28.28 10.13 42.72
CA LYS A 14 -28.27 8.82 42.11
C LYS A 14 -28.88 8.74 40.69
N ARG A 15 -28.17 7.92 39.89
CA ARG A 15 -28.68 7.21 38.70
C ARG A 15 -29.95 6.39 39.04
N PRO A 16 -30.77 6.06 38.05
CA PRO A 16 -31.12 4.69 37.88
C PRO A 16 -30.67 4.10 36.54
N GLY A 17 -30.13 2.88 36.63
CA GLY A 17 -30.06 1.95 35.52
C GLY A 17 -31.39 1.22 35.36
N LEU A 18 -31.58 0.74 34.13
CA LEU A 18 -32.46 -0.36 33.77
C LEU A 18 -31.76 -0.97 32.53
N SER A 19 -31.17 -2.17 32.64
CA SER A 19 -31.81 -3.49 32.54
C SER A 19 -32.41 -3.69 31.14
N ALA A 20 -31.71 -4.40 30.30
CA ALA A 20 -31.95 -5.76 29.80
C ALA A 20 -33.43 -6.15 29.56
N GLU A 21 -33.72 -6.46 28.29
CA GLU A 21 -34.65 -7.46 27.78
C GLU A 21 -34.34 -7.64 26.29
N VAL A 22 -33.81 -8.74 25.79
CA VAL A 22 -34.33 -10.10 25.65
C VAL A 22 -35.71 -10.13 24.98
N GLY A 23 -35.76 -10.68 23.84
CA GLY A 23 -36.91 -11.09 23.09
C GLY A 23 -36.73 -10.69 21.62
N GLY A 24 -36.75 -11.54 20.67
CA GLY A 24 -37.22 -12.86 20.50
C GLY A 24 -37.42 -13.07 19.01
N ARG A 25 -36.94 -14.13 18.53
CA ARG A 25 -37.52 -15.00 17.50
C ARG A 25 -38.44 -14.34 16.47
N GLU A 26 -38.07 -14.43 15.22
CA GLU A 26 -38.99 -15.00 14.25
C GLU A 26 -38.25 -15.79 13.14
N LYS A 27 -38.55 -17.07 13.21
CA LYS A 27 -38.29 -18.10 12.18
C LYS A 27 -39.32 -17.90 11.08
N LYS A 28 -38.92 -17.84 9.84
CA LYS A 28 -39.74 -18.34 8.74
C LYS A 28 -38.96 -19.39 7.95
N ARG A 29 -39.40 -20.58 8.20
CA ARG A 29 -39.30 -21.82 7.41
C ARG A 29 -40.10 -21.66 6.11
N PHE A 30 -39.54 -22.15 5.04
CA PHE A 30 -40.19 -22.90 3.95
C PHE A 30 -39.05 -23.50 3.18
N GLY A 31 -38.79 -24.78 3.01
CA GLY A 31 -39.69 -25.89 2.90
C GLY A 31 -39.36 -26.65 1.62
N ARG A 32 -38.68 -27.83 1.80
CA ARG A 32 -38.83 -29.10 1.06
C ARG A 32 -38.56 -29.08 -0.46
N ARG A 33 -37.76 -30.01 -0.98
CA ARG A 33 -37.76 -31.51 -1.00
C ARG A 33 -36.36 -31.92 -1.52
N ALA A 34 -35.54 -32.78 -0.96
CA ALA A 34 -35.61 -34.19 -0.62
C ALA A 34 -35.86 -35.14 -1.80
N LYS A 35 -34.78 -35.86 -2.13
CA LYS A 35 -34.71 -37.30 -2.45
C LYS A 35 -33.34 -37.51 -3.11
N GLY A 36 -32.49 -38.43 -2.76
CA GLY A 36 -32.49 -39.53 -1.84
C GLY A 36 -31.22 -40.30 -2.11
N GLU A 37 -30.45 -40.46 -1.11
CA GLU A 37 -29.48 -41.55 -1.01
C GLU A 37 -30.22 -42.88 -0.84
N PRO A 38 -29.55 -44.04 -1.04
CA PRO A 38 -29.05 -44.72 0.14
C PRO A 38 -27.62 -45.28 -0.03
N ALA A 39 -26.87 -45.15 0.90
CA ALA A 39 -26.09 -45.89 1.85
C ALA A 39 -26.00 -47.41 1.61
N ILE A 40 -24.75 -47.95 1.41
CA ILE A 40 -23.91 -48.68 2.37
C ILE A 40 -24.58 -49.84 3.07
N GLY A 41 -24.03 -51.01 2.91
CA GLY A 41 -24.08 -52.18 3.72
C GLY A 41 -23.07 -53.17 3.16
N SER A 42 -21.97 -53.20 3.64
CA SER A 42 -21.08 -54.06 4.42
C SER A 42 -21.57 -55.50 4.64
N GLU A 43 -20.62 -56.36 4.35
CA GLU A 43 -20.25 -57.58 5.10
C GLU A 43 -21.11 -58.83 4.98
N THR A 44 -20.39 -59.78 4.59
CA THR A 44 -20.08 -61.12 5.17
C THR A 44 -20.47 -62.29 4.31
N GLU A 45 -19.41 -62.96 3.87
CA GLU A 45 -19.32 -64.42 3.74
C GLU A 45 -19.88 -65.11 5.02
N PRO A 46 -20.20 -66.42 5.10
CA PRO A 46 -19.77 -67.54 4.27
C PRO A 46 -20.84 -68.69 4.12
N ASP A 47 -20.33 -69.78 3.56
CA ASP A 47 -20.67 -71.19 3.73
C ASP A 47 -21.77 -71.85 2.87
N ASP A 48 -21.24 -72.73 2.03
CA ASP A 48 -21.62 -74.11 1.69
C ASP A 48 -22.47 -74.79 2.76
N PRO A 49 -23.17 -75.90 2.56
CA PRO A 49 -23.20 -76.89 1.45
C PRO A 49 -24.58 -77.49 1.09
N GLY A 50 -24.58 -78.14 -0.01
CA GLY A 50 -25.30 -79.43 -0.09
C GLY A 50 -26.81 -79.47 -0.18
N ARG A 51 -27.31 -79.92 -1.30
CA ARG A 51 -28.30 -81.02 -1.30
C ARG A 51 -28.43 -81.69 -2.69
N ARG A 52 -27.92 -82.89 -2.69
CA ARG A 52 -28.35 -83.96 -3.59
C ARG A 52 -29.91 -84.11 -3.49
N ILE A 53 -30.50 -84.32 -4.62
CA ILE A 53 -31.64 -85.23 -4.75
C ILE A 53 -31.41 -86.06 -6.01
N GLN A 54 -31.27 -87.31 -5.69
CA GLN A 54 -31.26 -88.44 -6.54
C GLN A 54 -32.76 -88.94 -6.64
N ILE A 55 -33.12 -89.43 -7.80
CA ILE A 55 -34.17 -90.47 -8.02
C ILE A 55 -34.25 -90.54 -9.56
N GLY A 56 -34.08 -91.59 -10.24
CA GLY A 56 -34.10 -93.02 -10.00
C GLY A 56 -34.78 -93.72 -11.15
N ILE A 57 -34.13 -94.75 -11.67
CA ILE A 57 -34.69 -96.01 -12.06
C ILE A 57 -35.37 -96.13 -13.44
N GLY A 58 -34.91 -97.06 -14.14
CA GLY A 58 -35.56 -97.81 -15.21
C GLY A 58 -34.67 -97.97 -16.43
N GLY A 59 -33.95 -98.97 -16.68
CA GLY A 59 -34.21 -100.41 -16.72
C GLY A 59 -34.52 -100.87 -18.16
N GLY A 60 -33.59 -101.50 -18.82
CA GLY A 60 -33.87 -102.07 -20.12
C GLY A 60 -32.64 -102.68 -20.79
N ALA A 61 -32.41 -103.89 -20.59
CA ALA A 61 -31.37 -104.73 -21.16
C ALA A 61 -31.63 -104.92 -22.70
N GLY A 62 -30.59 -105.06 -23.41
CA GLY A 62 -30.65 -105.52 -24.83
C GLY A 62 -29.32 -105.49 -25.51
N MET A 63 -28.59 -106.52 -25.40
CA MET A 63 -27.74 -107.30 -26.36
C MET A 63 -26.89 -106.51 -27.40
N ASP A 64 -25.65 -106.55 -27.23
CA ASP A 64 -24.51 -106.97 -28.01
C ASP A 64 -24.75 -107.33 -29.48
N VAL A 65 -24.06 -106.62 -30.43
CA VAL A 65 -23.47 -107.15 -31.61
C VAL A 65 -22.24 -106.25 -32.04
N LYS A 66 -21.06 -106.83 -31.92
CA LYS A 66 -19.83 -106.36 -32.59
C LYS A 66 -20.02 -106.33 -34.10
N ARG A 67 -19.68 -105.22 -34.74
CA ARG A 67 -19.17 -105.21 -36.12
C ARG A 67 -18.02 -104.26 -36.32
N ALA A 68 -16.94 -104.86 -36.74
CA ALA A 68 -15.69 -104.18 -37.22
C ALA A 68 -16.00 -103.47 -38.54
N GLY A 69 -15.39 -102.33 -38.71
CA GLY A 69 -15.36 -101.60 -40.01
C GLY A 69 -14.77 -100.20 -39.79
N GLY A 70 -13.58 -100.02 -39.92
CA GLY A 70 -12.74 -99.68 -41.04
C GLY A 70 -12.62 -98.17 -41.27
N SER A 71 -11.47 -97.58 -40.91
CA SER A 71 -10.71 -96.56 -41.66
C SER A 71 -11.27 -95.20 -42.16
N ARG A 72 -12.40 -94.68 -41.70
CA ARG A 72 -12.84 -93.31 -42.04
C ARG A 72 -12.51 -92.22 -40.90
N LYS A 73 -12.18 -92.63 -39.72
CA LYS A 73 -11.86 -91.69 -38.64
C LYS A 73 -10.50 -91.04 -38.74
N ARG A 74 -9.50 -91.67 -39.38
CA ARG A 74 -8.14 -91.11 -39.51
C ARG A 74 -8.07 -89.95 -40.50
N ARG A 75 -8.85 -89.94 -41.59
CA ARG A 75 -8.91 -88.85 -42.58
C ARG A 75 -9.64 -87.63 -41.96
N ARG A 76 -10.73 -87.85 -41.23
CA ARG A 76 -11.49 -86.76 -40.56
C ARG A 76 -10.72 -86.07 -39.49
N ASN A 77 -9.94 -86.80 -38.74
CA ASN A 77 -9.09 -86.20 -37.72
C ASN A 77 -7.86 -85.45 -38.30
N MET A 78 -7.38 -85.89 -39.48
CA MET A 78 -6.32 -85.18 -40.20
C MET A 78 -6.85 -83.87 -40.84
N TRP A 79 -8.07 -83.79 -41.31
CA TRP A 79 -8.69 -82.57 -41.81
C TRP A 79 -9.10 -81.64 -40.63
N ILE A 80 -9.48 -82.19 -39.50
CA ILE A 80 -9.70 -81.38 -38.27
C ILE A 80 -8.36 -80.81 -37.75
N GLY A 81 -7.29 -81.63 -37.71
CA GLY A 81 -5.97 -81.17 -37.35
C GLY A 81 -5.39 -80.09 -38.28
N ALA A 82 -5.61 -80.27 -39.61
CA ALA A 82 -5.24 -79.24 -40.58
C ALA A 82 -6.05 -77.95 -40.41
N GLY A 83 -7.36 -78.05 -40.14
CA GLY A 83 -8.20 -76.90 -39.82
C GLY A 83 -7.79 -76.15 -38.57
N VAL A 84 -7.45 -76.86 -37.47
CA VAL A 84 -6.94 -76.24 -36.24
C VAL A 84 -5.58 -75.58 -36.47
N LEU A 85 -4.71 -76.23 -37.25
CA LEU A 85 -3.40 -75.64 -37.57
C LEU A 85 -3.58 -74.38 -38.42
N ALA A 86 -4.49 -74.40 -39.40
CA ALA A 86 -4.85 -73.22 -40.26
C ALA A 86 -5.39 -72.07 -39.38
N VAL A 87 -6.29 -72.38 -38.42
CA VAL A 87 -6.82 -71.34 -37.49
C VAL A 87 -5.69 -70.79 -36.62
N ILE A 88 -4.80 -71.64 -36.11
CA ILE A 88 -3.66 -71.18 -35.30
C ILE A 88 -2.73 -70.29 -36.16
N VAL A 89 -2.43 -70.69 -37.40
CA VAL A 89 -1.59 -69.87 -38.30
C VAL A 89 -2.27 -68.56 -38.68
N VAL A 90 -3.58 -68.59 -38.96
CA VAL A 90 -4.36 -67.35 -39.24
C VAL A 90 -4.44 -66.48 -37.98
N THR A 91 -4.69 -67.06 -36.78
CA THR A 91 -4.66 -66.29 -35.54
C THR A 91 -3.29 -65.73 -35.25
N PHE A 92 -2.24 -66.46 -35.51
CA PHE A 92 -0.86 -65.99 -35.36
C PHE A 92 -0.50 -64.92 -36.41
N LEU A 93 -0.98 -65.04 -37.64
CA LEU A 93 -0.84 -64.00 -38.65
C LEU A 93 -1.64 -62.75 -38.32
N LEU A 94 -2.89 -62.92 -37.83
CA LEU A 94 -3.74 -61.83 -37.35
C LEU A 94 -3.21 -61.14 -36.11
N SER A 95 -2.56 -61.90 -35.21
CA SER A 95 -1.88 -61.33 -34.01
C SER A 95 -0.61 -60.53 -34.34
N ARG A 96 -0.06 -60.70 -35.52
CA ARG A 96 1.06 -59.89 -36.05
C ARG A 96 0.62 -58.67 -36.89
N LEU A 97 -0.65 -58.51 -37.13
CA LEU A 97 -1.16 -57.27 -37.71
C LEU A 97 -1.17 -56.20 -36.65
N GLU A 98 -0.35 -55.16 -36.87
CA GLU A 98 -0.37 -53.95 -36.00
C GLU A 98 -1.79 -53.36 -36.08
N PRO A 99 -2.36 -52.94 -34.92
CA PRO A 99 -3.66 -52.29 -34.93
C PRO A 99 -3.61 -51.06 -35.84
N ALA A 100 -4.67 -50.86 -36.65
CA ALA A 100 -4.77 -49.76 -37.60
C ALA A 100 -4.59 -48.44 -36.82
N ALA A 101 -3.57 -47.65 -37.17
CA ALA A 101 -3.30 -46.36 -36.57
C ALA A 101 -4.55 -45.45 -36.70
N PRO A 102 -5.02 -44.84 -35.63
CA PRO A 102 -6.11 -43.89 -35.68
C PRO A 102 -5.76 -42.71 -36.59
N SER A 103 -6.74 -42.23 -37.34
CA SER A 103 -6.55 -41.10 -38.29
C SER A 103 -7.01 -39.80 -37.71
N VAL A 104 -6.27 -38.73 -37.97
CA VAL A 104 -6.53 -37.36 -37.53
C VAL A 104 -6.52 -36.44 -38.75
N ASP A 105 -7.49 -35.54 -38.86
CA ASP A 105 -7.61 -34.61 -39.97
C ASP A 105 -6.57 -33.50 -39.90
N ARG A 106 -5.81 -33.29 -40.94
CA ARG A 106 -4.72 -32.30 -41.01
C ARG A 106 -5.21 -30.87 -40.86
N ASP A 107 -6.34 -30.54 -41.41
CA ASP A 107 -6.87 -29.16 -41.45
C ASP A 107 -7.29 -28.62 -40.07
N ILE A 108 -7.46 -29.53 -39.08
CA ILE A 108 -7.88 -29.16 -37.71
C ILE A 108 -6.69 -29.09 -36.76
N GLN A 109 -5.52 -29.59 -37.17
CA GLN A 109 -4.36 -29.68 -36.29
C GLN A 109 -3.43 -28.49 -36.52
N LEU A 110 -2.91 -27.97 -35.38
CA LEU A 110 -1.83 -27.00 -35.37
C LEU A 110 -0.49 -27.76 -35.37
N PHE A 111 0.38 -27.36 -36.26
CA PHE A 111 1.73 -27.90 -36.35
C PHE A 111 2.75 -26.85 -35.92
N GLY A 112 3.78 -27.26 -35.22
CA GLY A 112 4.91 -26.41 -34.89
C GLY A 112 6.21 -27.06 -35.34
N THR A 113 7.12 -26.26 -35.87
CA THR A 113 8.46 -26.69 -36.25
C THR A 113 9.42 -26.36 -35.12
N VAL A 114 10.25 -27.31 -34.76
CA VAL A 114 11.32 -27.09 -33.77
C VAL A 114 12.42 -26.29 -34.43
N GLU A 115 12.68 -25.13 -33.86
CA GLU A 115 13.70 -24.20 -34.33
C GLU A 115 14.85 -24.11 -33.31
N ARG A 116 16.04 -23.78 -33.81
CA ARG A 116 17.20 -23.47 -32.95
C ARG A 116 17.51 -21.99 -33.06
N GLY A 117 17.58 -21.33 -31.93
CA GLY A 117 17.85 -19.90 -31.94
C GLY A 117 17.81 -19.24 -30.57
N SER A 118 17.57 -17.93 -30.58
CA SER A 118 17.41 -17.14 -29.38
C SER A 118 15.99 -17.26 -28.87
N PHE A 119 15.81 -17.86 -27.72
CA PHE A 119 14.52 -18.00 -27.04
C PHE A 119 14.40 -16.92 -25.98
N VAL A 120 13.36 -16.09 -26.07
CA VAL A 120 13.08 -15.03 -25.11
C VAL A 120 11.95 -15.48 -24.20
N ARG A 121 12.26 -15.59 -22.92
CA ARG A 121 11.26 -15.89 -21.92
C ARG A 121 10.61 -14.59 -21.45
N GLU A 122 9.35 -14.45 -21.72
CA GLU A 122 8.58 -13.25 -21.46
C GLU A 122 7.40 -13.53 -20.53
N VAL A 123 7.02 -12.51 -19.78
CA VAL A 123 5.76 -12.47 -19.01
C VAL A 123 4.96 -11.27 -19.44
N ARG A 124 3.69 -11.46 -19.65
CA ARG A 124 2.77 -10.39 -20.05
C ARG A 124 1.72 -10.14 -18.97
N GLY A 125 1.41 -8.87 -18.72
CA GLY A 125 0.36 -8.48 -17.82
C GLY A 125 -0.27 -7.14 -18.16
N PRO A 126 -1.57 -7.00 -17.90
CA PRO A 126 -2.26 -5.72 -18.02
C PRO A 126 -1.77 -4.74 -16.96
N GLY A 127 -1.83 -3.47 -17.27
CA GLY A 127 -1.43 -2.42 -16.38
C GLY A 127 -2.07 -1.08 -16.68
N THR A 128 -1.64 -0.07 -15.96
CA THR A 128 -2.05 1.32 -16.15
C THR A 128 -0.85 2.25 -16.05
N LEU A 129 -0.86 3.32 -16.84
CA LEU A 129 0.08 4.41 -16.66
C LEU A 129 -0.38 5.27 -15.49
N VAL A 130 0.49 5.50 -14.52
CA VAL A 130 0.21 6.37 -13.38
C VAL A 130 1.29 7.44 -13.27
N PRO A 131 0.98 8.64 -12.76
CA PRO A 131 1.99 9.65 -12.51
C PRO A 131 3.07 9.14 -11.56
N GLU A 132 4.32 9.48 -11.83
CA GLU A 132 5.43 9.10 -10.95
C GLU A 132 5.32 9.79 -9.59
N GLN A 133 4.81 11.01 -9.57
CA GLN A 133 4.60 11.80 -8.36
C GLN A 133 3.22 12.44 -8.38
N ILE A 134 2.49 12.22 -7.31
CA ILE A 134 1.20 12.84 -7.04
C ILE A 134 1.32 13.62 -5.73
N VAL A 135 1.00 14.88 -5.76
CA VAL A 135 0.91 15.71 -4.57
C VAL A 135 -0.56 15.82 -4.15
N TYR A 136 -0.83 15.40 -2.92
CA TYR A 136 -2.15 15.54 -2.32
C TYR A 136 -2.22 16.87 -1.58
N VAL A 137 -3.06 17.76 -2.06
CA VAL A 137 -3.31 19.05 -1.43
C VAL A 137 -4.46 18.88 -0.43
N ALA A 138 -4.16 19.06 0.86
CA ALA A 138 -5.12 18.89 1.94
C ALA A 138 -5.39 20.21 2.63
N ALA A 139 -6.60 20.37 3.19
CA ALA A 139 -6.96 21.51 4.02
C ALA A 139 -6.17 21.48 5.32
N LEU A 140 -5.33 22.48 5.58
CA LEU A 140 -4.64 22.64 6.87
C LEU A 140 -5.59 23.16 7.95
N THR A 141 -6.55 23.97 7.55
CA THR A 141 -7.58 24.56 8.43
C THR A 141 -8.96 24.22 7.86
N GLY A 142 -9.88 23.76 8.69
CA GLY A 142 -11.25 23.48 8.28
C GLY A 142 -12.01 24.78 8.02
N GLY A 143 -12.88 24.76 6.99
CA GLY A 143 -13.68 25.91 6.62
C GLY A 143 -14.73 25.58 5.56
N ARG A 144 -15.57 26.53 5.24
CA ARG A 144 -16.52 26.45 4.15
C ARG A 144 -15.85 26.90 2.86
N VAL A 145 -16.04 26.15 1.77
CA VAL A 145 -15.57 26.54 0.43
C VAL A 145 -16.31 27.81 -0.01
N GLU A 146 -15.58 28.88 -0.15
CA GLU A 146 -16.09 30.16 -0.61
C GLU A 146 -15.99 30.27 -2.12
N GLN A 147 -14.82 29.91 -2.67
CA GLN A 147 -14.55 29.97 -4.10
C GLN A 147 -13.57 28.89 -4.52
N VAL A 148 -13.81 28.33 -5.72
CA VAL A 148 -12.91 27.40 -6.42
C VAL A 148 -12.42 28.11 -7.67
N PHE A 149 -11.10 28.17 -7.87
CA PHE A 149 -10.46 28.96 -8.95
C PHE A 149 -10.02 28.11 -10.14
N VAL A 150 -9.94 26.79 -9.99
CA VAL A 150 -9.35 25.88 -10.97
C VAL A 150 -10.24 24.68 -11.21
N GLN A 151 -10.07 24.02 -12.34
CA GLN A 151 -10.83 22.84 -12.73
C GLN A 151 -9.90 21.62 -12.95
N PRO A 152 -10.41 20.39 -12.82
CA PRO A 152 -9.66 19.20 -13.22
C PRO A 152 -9.20 19.31 -14.68
N GLY A 153 -7.91 18.98 -14.94
CA GLY A 153 -7.25 19.12 -16.23
C GLY A 153 -6.47 20.41 -16.41
N GLU A 154 -6.62 21.41 -15.56
CA GLU A 154 -5.84 22.64 -15.62
C GLU A 154 -4.40 22.46 -15.13
N THR A 155 -3.48 23.18 -15.76
CA THR A 155 -2.07 23.26 -15.34
C THR A 155 -1.90 24.35 -14.30
N VAL A 156 -1.29 24.02 -13.19
CA VAL A 156 -1.05 24.92 -12.05
C VAL A 156 0.43 24.99 -11.71
N THR A 157 0.82 26.10 -11.08
CA THR A 157 2.15 26.29 -10.48
C THR A 157 2.04 26.05 -8.96
N ASP A 158 3.17 26.01 -8.27
CA ASP A 158 3.25 25.86 -6.82
C ASP A 158 2.50 26.94 -6.03
N THR A 159 2.40 28.15 -6.59
CA THR A 159 1.74 29.32 -5.98
C THR A 159 0.29 29.54 -6.44
N THR A 160 -0.22 28.70 -7.34
CA THR A 160 -1.59 28.85 -7.83
C THR A 160 -2.57 28.54 -6.71
N VAL A 161 -3.48 29.49 -6.42
CA VAL A 161 -4.59 29.30 -5.47
C VAL A 161 -5.63 28.39 -6.12
N LEU A 162 -5.92 27.28 -5.47
CA LEU A 162 -6.92 26.30 -5.92
C LEU A 162 -8.31 26.64 -5.37
N VAL A 163 -8.37 26.88 -4.07
CA VAL A 163 -9.61 27.06 -3.31
C VAL A 163 -9.38 28.10 -2.23
N VAL A 164 -10.39 28.92 -2.00
CA VAL A 164 -10.48 29.79 -0.82
C VAL A 164 -11.55 29.24 0.11
N LEU A 165 -11.14 29.04 1.36
CA LEU A 165 -12.00 28.62 2.46
C LEU A 165 -12.35 29.84 3.32
N SER A 166 -13.48 29.81 3.97
CA SER A 166 -13.91 30.82 4.96
C SER A 166 -14.23 30.13 6.28
N ASN A 167 -13.68 30.67 7.36
CA ASN A 167 -13.99 30.21 8.73
C ASN A 167 -13.96 31.39 9.70
N PRO A 168 -15.12 31.97 10.04
CA PRO A 168 -15.21 33.11 10.93
C PRO A 168 -14.59 32.90 12.32
N ASP A 169 -14.58 31.66 12.82
CA ASP A 169 -13.99 31.36 14.12
C ASP A 169 -12.46 31.50 14.09
N VAL A 170 -11.83 31.11 13.00
CA VAL A 170 -10.38 31.24 12.82
C VAL A 170 -9.99 32.71 12.69
N GLU A 171 -10.75 33.51 11.94
CA GLU A 171 -10.55 34.94 11.80
C GLU A 171 -10.73 35.66 13.13
N LEU A 172 -11.76 35.28 13.89
CA LEU A 172 -12.02 35.83 15.22
C LEU A 172 -10.85 35.50 16.18
N GLN A 173 -10.33 34.27 16.17
CA GLN A 173 -9.17 33.88 16.98
C GLN A 173 -7.91 34.69 16.63
N ALA A 174 -7.66 34.93 15.35
CA ALA A 174 -6.54 35.77 14.91
C ALA A 174 -6.70 37.22 15.40
N LEU A 175 -7.91 37.79 15.27
CA LEU A 175 -8.19 39.13 15.79
C LEU A 175 -8.05 39.23 17.31
N GLN A 176 -8.53 38.24 18.05
CA GLN A 176 -8.36 38.17 19.52
C GLN A 176 -6.88 38.11 19.93
N ALA A 177 -6.09 37.29 19.25
CA ALA A 177 -4.65 37.21 19.50
C ALA A 177 -3.97 38.56 19.24
N GLN A 178 -4.33 39.24 18.16
CA GLN A 178 -3.82 40.57 17.82
C GLN A 178 -4.20 41.63 18.89
N GLN A 179 -5.43 41.58 19.39
CA GLN A 179 -5.88 42.46 20.47
C GLN A 179 -5.09 42.23 21.77
N GLN A 180 -4.85 40.96 22.15
CA GLN A 180 -4.04 40.62 23.33
C GLN A 180 -2.61 41.14 23.20
N LEU A 181 -1.98 41.01 22.04
CA LEU A 181 -0.66 41.55 21.76
C LEU A 181 -0.64 43.07 21.91
N THR A 182 -1.62 43.75 21.34
CA THR A 182 -1.74 45.22 21.41
C THR A 182 -1.91 45.68 22.88
N GLN A 183 -2.73 44.98 23.64
CA GLN A 183 -2.92 45.27 25.05
C GLN A 183 -1.64 45.06 25.87
N ALA A 184 -0.90 43.96 25.63
CA ALA A 184 0.37 43.71 26.30
C ALA A 184 1.43 44.78 25.96
N ARG A 185 1.47 45.27 24.73
CA ARG A 185 2.33 46.39 24.33
C ARG A 185 1.96 47.69 25.06
N ALA A 186 0.66 47.99 25.16
CA ALA A 186 0.20 49.17 25.94
C ALA A 186 0.58 49.05 27.42
N THR A 187 0.41 47.84 28.00
CA THR A 187 0.84 47.58 29.41
C THR A 187 2.34 47.78 29.57
N LEU A 188 3.18 47.35 28.65
CA LEU A 188 4.63 47.60 28.72
C LEU A 188 4.94 49.09 28.76
N ILE A 189 4.32 49.88 27.86
CA ILE A 189 4.54 51.35 27.83
C ILE A 189 4.12 52.00 29.15
N THR A 190 2.96 51.63 29.69
CA THR A 190 2.47 52.17 30.95
C THR A 190 3.38 51.76 32.12
N LEU A 191 3.85 50.52 32.14
CA LEU A 191 4.78 50.04 33.15
C LEU A 191 6.10 50.79 33.08
N ASP A 192 6.70 50.95 31.89
CA ASP A 192 7.94 51.66 31.67
C ASP A 192 7.82 53.11 32.19
N GLN A 193 6.76 53.81 31.80
CA GLN A 193 6.50 55.19 32.25
C GLN A 193 6.36 55.26 33.79
N SER A 194 5.67 54.30 34.41
CA SER A 194 5.50 54.28 35.89
C SER A 194 6.80 54.02 36.62
N LEU A 195 7.63 53.11 36.11
CA LEU A 195 8.93 52.78 36.65
C LEU A 195 9.93 53.94 36.51
N GLN A 196 9.96 54.60 35.35
CA GLN A 196 10.77 55.80 35.15
C GLN A 196 10.38 56.93 36.09
N THR A 197 9.06 57.18 36.30
CA THR A 197 8.57 58.15 37.27
C THR A 197 9.04 57.80 38.67
N SER A 198 9.00 56.52 39.07
CA SER A 198 9.45 56.05 40.37
C SER A 198 10.96 56.24 40.57
N ILE A 199 11.77 56.03 39.53
CA ILE A 199 13.23 56.30 39.56
C ILE A 199 13.47 57.79 39.75
N LEU A 200 12.83 58.66 38.98
CA LEU A 200 12.98 60.12 39.12
C LEU A 200 12.60 60.63 40.52
N GLN A 201 11.55 60.06 41.11
CA GLN A 201 11.13 60.35 42.48
C GLN A 201 12.22 59.96 43.47
N GLN A 202 12.81 58.74 43.30
CA GLN A 202 13.88 58.27 44.19
C GLN A 202 15.17 59.10 43.98
N GLU A 203 15.52 59.51 42.79
CA GLU A 203 16.63 60.39 42.47
C GLU A 203 16.47 61.73 43.14
N SER A 204 15.27 62.32 43.17
CA SER A 204 14.97 63.54 43.91
C SER A 204 15.19 63.36 45.47
N THR A 205 14.79 62.17 46.01
CA THR A 205 15.00 61.83 47.42
C THR A 205 16.50 61.72 47.74
N VAL A 206 17.29 61.09 46.88
CA VAL A 206 18.77 61.03 47.04
C VAL A 206 19.36 62.40 46.98
N ALA A 207 18.99 63.26 46.06
CA ALA A 207 19.50 64.66 45.95
C ALA A 207 19.18 65.49 47.21
N THR A 208 17.99 65.31 47.76
CA THR A 208 17.61 65.97 49.03
C THR A 208 18.48 65.48 50.20
N ALA A 209 18.68 64.16 50.32
CA ALA A 209 19.51 63.57 51.35
C ALA A 209 20.98 64.01 51.23
N GLU A 210 21.49 64.15 50.01
CA GLU A 210 22.83 64.66 49.71
C GLU A 210 22.98 66.13 50.12
N ALA A 211 21.98 66.94 49.84
CA ALA A 211 21.99 68.37 50.32
C ALA A 211 22.00 68.49 51.83
N ASP A 212 21.17 67.67 52.51
CA ASP A 212 21.13 67.58 53.97
C ASP A 212 22.49 67.14 54.54
N TYR A 213 23.12 66.12 53.96
CA TYR A 213 24.46 65.69 54.40
C TYR A 213 25.50 66.74 54.18
N GLN A 214 25.52 67.40 53.05
CA GLN A 214 26.46 68.50 52.78
C GLN A 214 26.29 69.67 53.71
N ALA A 215 25.05 69.98 54.15
CA ALA A 215 24.78 70.99 55.17
C ALA A 215 25.31 70.57 56.57
N ALA A 216 24.99 69.33 56.97
CA ALA A 216 25.47 68.77 58.24
C ALA A 216 27.02 68.65 58.33
N GLN A 217 27.62 68.26 57.16
CA GLN A 217 29.08 68.16 57.05
C GLN A 217 29.75 69.53 57.19
N ARG A 218 29.24 70.56 56.52
CA ARG A 218 29.78 71.95 56.76
C ARG A 218 29.65 72.42 58.17
N GLU A 219 28.54 72.13 58.80
CA GLU A 219 28.34 72.44 60.23
C GLU A 219 29.31 71.71 61.12
N ALA A 220 29.49 70.37 60.97
CA ALA A 220 30.45 69.56 61.68
C ALA A 220 31.91 70.08 61.54
N ASP A 221 32.28 70.46 60.27
CA ASP A 221 33.60 70.97 59.97
C ASP A 221 33.82 72.36 60.67
N ALA A 222 32.83 73.25 60.64
CA ALA A 222 32.90 74.54 61.37
C ALA A 222 32.99 74.34 62.91
N PHE A 223 32.22 73.42 63.47
CA PHE A 223 32.31 73.11 64.91
C PHE A 223 33.66 72.47 65.28
N ARG A 224 34.27 71.68 64.40
CA ARG A 224 35.62 71.11 64.60
C ARG A 224 36.67 72.21 64.72
N GLU A 225 36.62 73.22 63.83
CA GLU A 225 37.51 74.38 63.84
C GLU A 225 37.29 75.26 65.10
N LEU A 226 36.03 75.49 65.52
CA LEU A 226 35.72 76.28 66.71
C LEU A 226 36.15 75.61 68.04
N VAL A 227 36.19 74.27 68.07
CA VAL A 227 36.73 73.52 69.26
C VAL A 227 38.23 73.71 69.37
N GLU A 228 38.98 73.70 68.29
CA GLU A 228 40.43 73.98 68.25
C GLU A 228 40.73 75.35 68.79
N ASN A 229 39.86 76.33 68.54
CA ASN A 229 39.94 77.70 69.02
C ASN A 229 39.35 77.89 70.42
N GLN A 230 38.93 76.81 71.13
CA GLN A 230 38.32 76.80 72.48
C GLN A 230 37.03 77.66 72.56
N THR A 231 36.33 77.90 71.51
CA THR A 231 35.12 78.74 71.43
C THR A 231 33.81 77.97 71.69
N VAL A 232 33.81 76.64 71.52
CA VAL A 232 32.62 75.77 71.65
C VAL A 232 32.99 74.53 72.51
N SER A 233 32.00 73.88 73.11
CA SER A 233 32.24 72.68 73.88
C SER A 233 32.49 71.46 73.01
N ARG A 234 33.30 70.48 73.49
CA ARG A 234 33.57 69.22 72.78
C ARG A 234 32.29 68.40 72.56
N ASN A 235 31.31 68.51 73.41
CA ASN A 235 30.04 67.79 73.29
C ASN A 235 29.23 68.34 72.14
N GLU A 236 29.19 69.61 71.84
CA GLU A 236 28.50 70.25 70.76
C GLU A 236 29.14 69.82 69.44
N ALA A 237 30.48 69.82 69.35
CA ALA A 237 31.18 69.34 68.18
C ALA A 237 30.96 67.85 67.93
N SER A 238 30.94 67.00 68.99
CA SER A 238 30.61 65.58 68.83
C SER A 238 29.19 65.35 68.27
N SER A 239 28.24 66.12 68.78
CA SER A 239 26.83 66.03 68.30
C SER A 239 26.72 66.41 66.84
N ALA A 240 27.41 67.48 66.38
CA ALA A 240 27.40 67.86 64.97
C ALA A 240 28.06 66.79 64.05
N ILE A 241 29.13 66.16 64.51
CA ILE A 241 29.79 65.07 63.80
C ILE A 241 28.87 63.86 63.75
N GLU A 242 28.20 63.51 64.84
CA GLU A 242 27.21 62.40 64.84
C GLU A 242 26.04 62.67 63.93
N GLN A 243 25.54 63.91 63.81
CA GLN A 243 24.51 64.31 62.86
C GLN A 243 24.99 64.19 61.40
N ALA A 244 26.21 64.63 61.09
CA ALA A 244 26.79 64.47 59.76
C ALA A 244 26.96 62.98 59.38
N ASN A 245 27.41 62.14 60.35
CA ASN A 245 27.50 60.70 60.13
C ASN A 245 26.16 60.05 59.93
N ALA A 246 25.14 60.44 60.68
CA ALA A 246 23.76 59.96 60.50
C ALA A 246 23.17 60.36 59.11
N ALA A 247 23.42 61.62 58.67
CA ALA A 247 23.04 62.10 57.39
C ALA A 247 23.74 61.31 56.21
N LYS A 248 25.05 61.03 56.45
CA LYS A 248 25.81 60.17 55.47
C LYS A 248 25.21 58.78 55.32
N VAL A 249 24.92 58.10 56.40
CA VAL A 249 24.29 56.78 56.38
C VAL A 249 22.96 56.81 55.69
N ARG A 250 22.17 57.88 55.79
CA ARG A 250 20.94 58.11 55.13
C ARG A 250 21.16 58.24 53.59
N VAL A 251 22.18 59.02 53.14
CA VAL A 251 22.53 59.12 51.70
C VAL A 251 22.90 57.76 51.15
N ASP A 252 23.77 57.03 51.85
CA ASP A 252 24.22 55.72 51.39
C ASP A 252 23.03 54.71 51.28
N ALA A 253 22.09 54.74 52.22
CA ALA A 253 20.87 53.93 52.18
C ALA A 253 19.95 54.30 51.01
N GLU A 254 19.71 55.59 50.70
CA GLU A 254 18.87 56.03 49.61
C GLU A 254 19.51 55.78 48.23
N ARG A 255 20.85 55.90 48.14
CA ARG A 255 21.61 55.51 46.98
C ARG A 255 21.50 53.99 46.72
N GLY A 256 21.68 53.15 47.70
CA GLY A 256 21.52 51.71 47.64
C GLY A 256 20.09 51.34 47.21
N ARG A 257 19.08 52.04 47.70
CA ARG A 257 17.69 51.87 47.31
C ARG A 257 17.46 52.22 45.84
N LEU A 258 18.06 53.31 45.33
CA LEU A 258 18.01 53.70 43.92
C LEU A 258 18.66 52.65 43.03
N GLU A 259 19.80 52.09 43.40
CA GLU A 259 20.49 51.05 42.63
C GLU A 259 19.67 49.76 42.55
N LEU A 260 19.10 49.31 43.68
CA LEU A 260 18.19 48.17 43.70
C LEU A 260 16.92 48.41 42.83
N MET A 261 16.39 49.62 42.87
CA MET A 261 15.23 49.98 42.02
C MET A 261 15.59 49.92 40.54
N ARG A 262 16.73 50.47 40.11
CA ARG A 262 17.20 50.41 38.74
C ARG A 262 17.38 48.97 38.24
N SER A 263 18.03 48.12 39.03
CA SER A 263 18.22 46.71 38.66
C SER A 263 16.91 45.94 38.60
N SER A 264 15.94 46.23 39.44
CA SER A 264 14.60 45.65 39.44
C SER A 264 13.80 46.04 38.20
N VAL A 265 13.95 47.28 37.72
CA VAL A 265 13.27 47.79 36.50
C VAL A 265 13.62 46.96 35.27
N ASP A 266 14.89 46.73 35.04
CA ASP A 266 15.35 45.96 33.90
C ASP A 266 14.73 44.56 33.89
N THR A 267 14.71 43.91 35.05
CA THR A 267 14.11 42.57 35.19
C THR A 267 12.59 42.57 34.90
N GLN A 268 11.88 43.58 35.44
CA GLN A 268 10.41 43.69 35.21
C GLN A 268 10.08 43.96 33.76
N LEU A 269 10.82 44.83 33.09
CA LEU A 269 10.63 45.12 31.66
C LEU A 269 10.98 43.91 30.80
N GLN A 270 12.02 43.14 31.14
CA GLN A 270 12.38 41.92 30.42
C GLN A 270 11.28 40.88 30.48
N VAL A 271 10.71 40.60 31.67
CA VAL A 271 9.58 39.67 31.78
C VAL A 271 8.39 40.09 30.89
N GLN A 272 8.09 41.38 30.86
CA GLN A 272 7.01 41.90 30.02
C GLN A 272 7.32 41.78 28.51
N ARG A 273 8.58 42.05 28.13
CA ARG A 273 9.04 41.85 26.74
C ARG A 273 8.95 40.40 26.30
N GLU A 274 9.31 39.45 27.20
CA GLU A 274 9.16 38.01 26.91
C GLU A 274 7.69 37.60 26.76
N GLN A 275 6.80 38.19 27.57
CA GLN A 275 5.36 37.99 27.40
C GLN A 275 4.89 38.47 26.02
N ILE A 276 5.33 39.64 25.57
CA ILE A 276 5.03 40.16 24.26
C ILE A 276 5.56 39.24 23.14
N ALA A 277 6.79 38.73 23.26
CA ALA A 277 7.37 37.80 22.31
C ALA A 277 6.54 36.51 22.19
N ARG A 278 6.04 35.96 23.29
CA ARG A 278 5.11 34.82 23.26
C ARG A 278 3.83 35.14 22.53
N LEU A 279 3.22 36.28 22.84
CA LEU A 279 1.98 36.71 22.17
C LEU A 279 2.19 36.99 20.67
N GLN A 280 3.35 37.53 20.29
CA GLN A 280 3.73 37.68 18.88
C GLN A 280 3.78 36.33 18.14
N SER A 281 4.35 35.29 18.77
CA SER A 281 4.39 33.95 18.21
C SER A 281 2.97 33.37 18.04
N ILE A 282 2.08 33.62 19.01
CA ILE A 282 0.66 33.21 18.91
C ILE A 282 -0.03 33.92 17.76
N VAL A 283 0.15 35.24 17.62
CA VAL A 283 -0.40 36.01 16.49
C VAL A 283 0.08 35.46 15.17
N GLN A 284 1.39 35.20 15.03
CA GLN A 284 1.94 34.62 13.80
C GLN A 284 1.33 33.24 13.49
N GLN A 285 1.12 32.41 14.52
CA GLN A 285 0.47 31.11 14.35
C GLN A 285 -0.98 31.25 13.86
N GLN A 286 -1.76 32.14 14.45
CA GLN A 286 -3.14 32.37 14.03
C GLN A 286 -3.19 32.97 12.62
N GLN A 287 -2.27 33.86 12.30
CA GLN A 287 -2.19 34.45 10.96
C GLN A 287 -1.90 33.38 9.90
N ARG A 288 -0.93 32.47 10.17
CA ARG A 288 -0.68 31.32 9.26
C ARG A 288 -1.90 30.42 9.09
N ARG A 289 -2.76 30.29 10.13
CA ARG A 289 -4.02 29.55 9.99
C ARG A 289 -5.01 30.25 9.08
N VAL A 290 -5.10 31.57 9.15
CA VAL A 290 -5.92 32.37 8.24
C VAL A 290 -5.36 32.27 6.82
N GLU A 291 -4.06 32.43 6.64
CA GLU A 291 -3.41 32.31 5.34
C GLU A 291 -3.60 30.91 4.71
N SER A 292 -3.60 29.86 5.54
CA SER A 292 -3.82 28.48 5.08
C SER A 292 -5.26 28.22 4.57
N MET A 293 -6.18 29.14 4.76
CA MET A 293 -7.50 29.09 4.14
C MET A 293 -7.47 29.43 2.65
N GLN A 294 -6.43 30.12 2.17
CA GLN A 294 -6.11 30.19 0.75
C GLN A 294 -5.26 28.98 0.38
N VAL A 295 -5.92 27.93 -0.09
CA VAL A 295 -5.26 26.67 -0.40
C VAL A 295 -4.55 26.77 -1.73
N MET A 296 -3.23 26.71 -1.69
CA MET A 296 -2.37 26.72 -2.88
C MET A 296 -2.01 25.29 -3.31
N SER A 297 -1.66 25.14 -4.57
CA SER A 297 -1.24 23.84 -5.13
C SER A 297 -0.01 23.25 -4.42
N GLY A 298 0.95 24.07 -4.01
CA GLY A 298 2.21 23.64 -3.38
C GLY A 298 3.14 22.85 -4.29
N ALA A 299 2.71 22.55 -5.53
CA ALA A 299 3.52 21.92 -6.56
C ALA A 299 3.02 22.30 -7.94
N GLY A 300 3.93 22.40 -8.90
CA GLY A 300 3.58 22.56 -10.31
C GLY A 300 3.10 21.23 -10.90
N GLY A 301 2.03 21.28 -11.69
CA GLY A 301 1.48 20.09 -12.30
C GLY A 301 0.12 20.28 -12.94
N VAL A 302 -0.58 19.18 -13.21
CA VAL A 302 -1.95 19.15 -13.72
C VAL A 302 -2.87 18.62 -12.63
N ILE A 303 -3.98 19.28 -12.41
CA ILE A 303 -5.01 18.84 -11.45
C ILE A 303 -5.69 17.60 -12.00
N GLN A 304 -5.56 16.47 -11.28
CA GLN A 304 -6.25 15.22 -11.64
C GLN A 304 -7.67 15.18 -11.10
N ASP A 305 -7.82 15.64 -9.86
CA ASP A 305 -9.11 15.60 -9.15
C ASP A 305 -9.24 16.79 -8.23
N LEU A 306 -10.41 17.40 -8.26
CA LEU A 306 -10.84 18.49 -7.38
C LEU A 306 -12.35 18.36 -7.18
N SER A 307 -12.76 17.54 -6.22
CA SER A 307 -14.17 17.21 -5.99
C SER A 307 -14.76 18.07 -4.88
N LEU A 308 -14.83 19.40 -5.11
CA LEU A 308 -15.33 20.38 -4.14
C LEU A 308 -16.43 21.23 -4.76
N GLU A 309 -17.45 21.49 -3.95
CA GLU A 309 -18.56 22.39 -4.31
C GLU A 309 -18.52 23.66 -3.44
N VAL A 310 -18.83 24.80 -4.06
CA VAL A 310 -18.98 26.07 -3.34
C VAL A 310 -20.07 25.93 -2.30
N GLY A 311 -19.74 26.32 -1.07
CA GLY A 311 -20.65 26.20 0.07
C GLY A 311 -20.47 24.91 0.89
N GLN A 312 -19.74 23.93 0.40
CA GLN A 312 -19.39 22.71 1.14
C GLN A 312 -18.48 23.04 2.33
N TYR A 313 -18.67 22.36 3.46
CA TYR A 313 -17.74 22.44 4.58
C TYR A 313 -16.70 21.33 4.53
N VAL A 314 -15.43 21.68 4.61
CA VAL A 314 -14.30 20.75 4.65
C VAL A 314 -13.60 20.78 6.01
N GLN A 315 -13.20 19.62 6.49
CA GLN A 315 -12.44 19.50 7.74
C GLN A 315 -10.95 19.62 7.50
N ALA A 316 -10.20 20.01 8.53
CA ALA A 316 -8.74 19.94 8.47
C ALA A 316 -8.27 18.49 8.22
N GLY A 317 -7.29 18.32 7.33
CA GLY A 317 -6.79 17.02 6.90
C GLY A 317 -7.53 16.39 5.70
N THR A 318 -8.67 16.97 5.28
CA THR A 318 -9.37 16.50 4.06
C THR A 318 -8.53 16.82 2.83
N THR A 319 -8.32 15.82 1.96
CA THR A 319 -7.72 16.05 0.64
C THR A 319 -8.69 16.82 -0.23
N LEU A 320 -8.23 17.94 -0.76
CA LEU A 320 -9.00 18.85 -1.60
C LEU A 320 -8.73 18.65 -3.08
N ALA A 321 -7.45 18.39 -3.43
CA ALA A 321 -7.02 18.21 -4.80
C ALA A 321 -5.88 17.19 -4.90
N ARG A 322 -5.76 16.58 -6.07
CA ARG A 322 -4.58 15.78 -6.46
C ARG A 322 -3.91 16.46 -7.65
N VAL A 323 -2.64 16.78 -7.49
CA VAL A 323 -1.81 17.42 -8.51
C VAL A 323 -0.76 16.44 -8.98
N ALA A 324 -0.76 16.12 -10.27
CA ALA A 324 0.20 15.23 -10.90
C ALA A 324 1.24 16.02 -11.69
N GLN A 325 2.50 15.64 -11.61
CA GLN A 325 3.52 16.23 -12.47
C GLN A 325 3.35 15.74 -13.91
N PRO A 326 3.21 16.63 -14.89
CA PRO A 326 3.09 16.23 -16.29
C PRO A 326 4.42 15.67 -16.80
N GLY A 327 4.33 14.74 -17.76
CA GLY A 327 5.50 14.20 -18.47
C GLY A 327 6.32 13.16 -17.70
N ARG A 328 5.94 12.78 -16.49
CA ARG A 328 6.57 11.70 -15.74
C ARG A 328 5.55 10.66 -15.34
N LEU A 329 5.43 9.63 -16.17
CA LEU A 329 4.58 8.49 -15.90
C LEU A 329 5.43 7.25 -15.61
N LYS A 330 4.91 6.35 -14.79
CA LYS A 330 5.35 4.98 -14.61
C LYS A 330 4.23 4.03 -15.02
N ALA A 331 4.55 2.82 -15.42
CA ALA A 331 3.54 1.81 -15.63
C ALA A 331 3.44 0.90 -14.39
N GLU A 332 2.23 0.59 -13.99
CA GLU A 332 1.92 -0.38 -12.93
C GLU A 332 1.29 -1.60 -13.58
N LEU A 333 2.07 -2.69 -13.67
CA LEU A 333 1.66 -3.94 -14.29
C LEU A 333 1.17 -4.92 -13.23
N ARG A 334 0.14 -5.67 -13.55
CA ARG A 334 -0.37 -6.77 -12.71
C ARG A 334 0.03 -8.09 -13.31
N ILE A 335 1.05 -8.70 -12.73
CA ILE A 335 1.61 -9.97 -13.19
C ILE A 335 1.06 -11.11 -12.31
N PRO A 336 0.55 -12.21 -12.90
CA PRO A 336 0.11 -13.37 -12.12
C PRO A 336 1.21 -13.88 -11.16
N GLU A 337 0.86 -14.23 -9.93
CA GLU A 337 1.81 -14.66 -8.89
C GLU A 337 2.73 -15.78 -9.35
N THR A 338 2.20 -16.73 -10.11
CA THR A 338 2.96 -17.87 -10.64
C THR A 338 4.11 -17.47 -11.56
N GLN A 339 3.99 -16.34 -12.24
CA GLN A 339 4.97 -15.79 -13.18
C GLN A 339 5.84 -14.69 -12.55
N ALA A 340 5.30 -14.00 -11.56
CA ALA A 340 5.97 -12.89 -10.89
C ALA A 340 7.21 -13.31 -10.07
N ARG A 341 7.36 -14.60 -9.75
CA ARG A 341 8.50 -15.14 -8.98
C ARG A 341 9.85 -14.91 -9.66
N ASP A 342 9.84 -14.88 -10.98
CA ASP A 342 11.05 -14.75 -11.78
C ASP A 342 11.32 -13.30 -12.22
N VAL A 343 10.43 -12.37 -11.89
CA VAL A 343 10.59 -10.95 -12.21
C VAL A 343 11.59 -10.32 -11.27
N GLN A 344 12.61 -9.68 -11.84
CA GLN A 344 13.68 -9.00 -11.11
C GLN A 344 13.77 -7.53 -11.49
N ILE A 345 14.27 -6.73 -10.55
CA ILE A 345 14.52 -5.30 -10.77
C ILE A 345 15.59 -5.13 -11.85
N GLY A 346 15.32 -4.22 -12.79
CA GLY A 346 16.22 -3.91 -13.89
C GLY A 346 15.92 -4.66 -15.19
N GLN A 347 15.04 -5.64 -15.18
CA GLN A 347 14.65 -6.34 -16.42
C GLN A 347 13.99 -5.39 -17.40
N PRO A 348 14.29 -5.53 -18.71
CA PRO A 348 13.66 -4.72 -19.75
C PRO A 348 12.17 -5.05 -19.91
N VAL A 349 11.40 -4.00 -20.15
CA VAL A 349 9.95 -4.09 -20.32
C VAL A 349 9.54 -3.30 -21.55
N VAL A 350 8.63 -3.83 -22.32
CA VAL A 350 7.96 -3.11 -23.40
C VAL A 350 6.52 -2.88 -22.97
N ILE A 351 6.11 -1.61 -22.95
CA ILE A 351 4.74 -1.20 -22.64
C ILE A 351 4.01 -0.87 -23.92
N ASP A 352 2.99 -1.62 -24.24
CA ASP A 352 2.12 -1.42 -25.38
C ASP A 352 0.89 -0.58 -24.98
N THR A 353 0.77 0.60 -25.58
CA THR A 353 -0.36 1.51 -25.39
C THR A 353 -1.47 1.29 -26.43
N ARG A 354 -1.38 0.25 -27.23
CA ARG A 354 -2.20 -0.07 -28.42
C ARG A 354 -1.95 0.82 -29.64
N ASN A 355 -1.41 2.01 -29.46
CA ASN A 355 -1.04 2.93 -30.54
C ASN A 355 0.47 2.97 -30.73
N ASP A 356 1.20 2.91 -29.63
CA ASP A 356 2.66 3.01 -29.58
C ASP A 356 3.22 2.04 -28.53
N SER A 357 4.51 1.73 -28.64
CA SER A 357 5.25 0.97 -27.65
C SER A 357 6.27 1.86 -26.95
N ILE A 358 6.43 1.71 -25.65
CA ILE A 358 7.35 2.48 -24.81
C ILE A 358 8.29 1.51 -24.10
N ALA A 359 9.59 1.71 -24.27
CA ALA A 359 10.56 0.92 -23.53
C ALA A 359 10.65 1.39 -22.06
N GLY A 360 10.85 0.43 -21.17
CA GLY A 360 10.98 0.65 -19.74
C GLY A 360 11.83 -0.41 -19.07
N ALA A 361 11.99 -0.28 -17.77
CA ALA A 361 12.67 -1.26 -16.94
C ALA A 361 11.93 -1.44 -15.61
N VAL A 362 11.92 -2.68 -15.11
CA VAL A 362 11.35 -3.00 -13.80
C VAL A 362 12.06 -2.19 -12.72
N ARG A 363 11.33 -1.35 -12.02
CA ARG A 363 11.83 -0.53 -10.91
C ARG A 363 11.61 -1.19 -9.57
N ARG A 364 10.43 -1.78 -9.38
CA ARG A 364 10.02 -2.40 -8.12
C ARG A 364 9.01 -3.52 -8.36
N VAL A 365 9.13 -4.57 -7.58
CA VAL A 365 8.14 -5.65 -7.50
C VAL A 365 7.52 -5.58 -6.10
N ASP A 366 6.21 -5.45 -6.01
CA ASP A 366 5.52 -5.41 -4.72
C ASP A 366 5.57 -6.81 -4.07
N PRO A 367 5.99 -6.94 -2.81
CA PRO A 367 6.00 -8.23 -2.13
C PRO A 367 4.59 -8.76 -1.81
N ASN A 368 3.56 -7.93 -1.90
CA ASN A 368 2.19 -8.31 -1.58
C ASN A 368 1.45 -8.84 -2.82
N VAL A 369 0.80 -9.97 -2.64
CA VAL A 369 -0.10 -10.54 -3.67
C VAL A 369 -1.52 -9.99 -3.46
N GLN A 370 -2.08 -9.39 -4.50
CA GLN A 370 -3.45 -8.88 -4.50
C GLN A 370 -4.26 -9.58 -5.60
N ASN A 371 -5.33 -10.26 -5.24
CA ASN A 371 -6.20 -10.98 -6.18
C ASN A 371 -5.44 -11.96 -7.10
N GLY A 372 -4.42 -12.67 -6.56
CA GLY A 372 -3.60 -13.62 -7.32
C GLY A 372 -2.59 -12.98 -8.29
N SER A 373 -2.37 -11.68 -8.17
CA SER A 373 -1.41 -10.91 -8.97
C SER A 373 -0.46 -10.10 -8.10
N VAL A 374 0.74 -9.88 -8.59
CA VAL A 374 1.78 -9.04 -8.00
C VAL A 374 1.85 -7.74 -8.81
N LEU A 375 1.94 -6.61 -8.12
CA LEU A 375 2.12 -5.32 -8.74
C LEU A 375 3.60 -5.09 -9.07
N VAL A 376 3.89 -4.83 -10.34
CA VAL A 376 5.25 -4.52 -10.84
C VAL A 376 5.26 -3.09 -11.34
N GLU A 377 6.08 -2.24 -10.71
CA GLU A 377 6.30 -0.87 -11.18
C GLU A 377 7.41 -0.83 -12.22
N VAL A 378 7.12 -0.23 -13.34
CA VAL A 378 8.03 -0.06 -14.47
C VAL A 378 8.32 1.42 -14.65
N ARG A 379 9.60 1.77 -14.66
CA ARG A 379 10.07 3.10 -15.05
C ARG A 379 10.20 3.14 -16.57
N LEU A 380 9.56 4.12 -17.19
CA LEU A 380 9.67 4.37 -18.61
C LEU A 380 11.03 5.04 -18.90
N THR A 381 11.72 4.60 -19.92
CA THR A 381 13.07 5.09 -20.29
C THR A 381 13.06 5.98 -21.52
N GLU A 382 12.02 5.90 -22.32
CA GLU A 382 11.81 6.71 -23.50
C GLU A 382 10.87 7.88 -23.26
N GLU A 383 10.87 8.85 -24.15
CA GLU A 383 9.91 9.95 -24.14
C GLU A 383 8.50 9.43 -24.35
N LEU A 384 7.55 10.00 -23.62
CA LEU A 384 6.16 9.60 -23.68
C LEU A 384 5.54 10.00 -25.02
N PRO A 385 4.87 9.09 -25.74
CA PRO A 385 4.17 9.45 -26.94
C PRO A 385 3.02 10.43 -26.66
N PRO A 386 2.58 11.23 -27.63
CA PRO A 386 1.57 12.27 -27.45
C PRO A 386 0.22 11.80 -26.88
N GLY A 387 -0.05 10.48 -26.97
CA GLY A 387 -1.25 9.85 -26.44
C GLY A 387 -1.17 9.34 -24.99
N ALA A 388 0.01 9.34 -24.39
CA ALA A 388 0.22 8.83 -23.05
C ALA A 388 -0.41 9.77 -22.01
N ARG A 389 -1.38 9.25 -21.26
CA ARG A 389 -2.12 9.99 -20.23
C ARG A 389 -2.15 9.18 -18.94
N PRO A 390 -2.28 9.82 -17.78
CA PRO A 390 -2.61 9.13 -16.55
C PRO A 390 -3.85 8.24 -16.70
N ASP A 391 -3.86 7.11 -16.02
CA ASP A 391 -4.90 6.09 -16.03
C ASP A 391 -5.15 5.41 -17.38
N LEU A 392 -4.28 5.59 -18.39
CA LEU A 392 -4.32 4.84 -19.64
C LEU A 392 -4.02 3.35 -19.37
N SER A 393 -4.93 2.49 -19.81
CA SER A 393 -4.73 1.04 -19.76
C SER A 393 -3.69 0.61 -20.81
N VAL A 394 -2.72 -0.16 -20.38
CA VAL A 394 -1.59 -0.64 -21.17
C VAL A 394 -1.37 -2.14 -20.96
N ASP A 395 -0.69 -2.78 -21.89
CA ASP A 395 -0.20 -4.14 -21.73
C ASP A 395 1.33 -4.09 -21.63
N GLY A 396 1.90 -4.68 -20.59
CA GLY A 396 3.35 -4.75 -20.41
C GLY A 396 3.90 -6.14 -20.64
N THR A 397 4.99 -6.24 -21.40
CA THR A 397 5.73 -7.46 -21.62
C THR A 397 7.12 -7.32 -21.00
N ILE A 398 7.40 -8.14 -19.97
CA ILE A 398 8.67 -8.15 -19.24
C ILE A 398 9.54 -9.27 -19.80
N GLU A 399 10.72 -8.97 -20.28
CA GLU A 399 11.73 -9.97 -20.67
C GLU A 399 12.42 -10.50 -19.39
N LEU A 400 12.14 -11.75 -19.04
CA LEU A 400 12.72 -12.39 -17.86
C LEU A 400 14.14 -12.85 -18.12
N GLU A 401 14.34 -13.50 -19.26
CA GLU A 401 15.59 -14.15 -19.62
C GLU A 401 15.68 -14.33 -21.13
N ARG A 402 16.87 -14.19 -21.68
CA ARG A 402 17.18 -14.49 -23.08
C ARG A 402 18.19 -15.63 -23.15
N LEU A 403 17.74 -16.78 -23.65
CA LEU A 403 18.60 -17.93 -23.89
C LEU A 403 19.08 -17.90 -25.34
N GLN A 404 20.35 -18.17 -25.54
CA GLN A 404 20.94 -18.25 -26.87
C GLN A 404 21.19 -19.72 -27.22
N ASP A 405 20.95 -20.05 -28.51
CA ASP A 405 21.27 -21.38 -29.05
C ASP A 405 20.54 -22.54 -28.36
N VAL A 406 19.23 -22.41 -28.13
CA VAL A 406 18.36 -23.46 -27.59
C VAL A 406 17.35 -23.91 -28.64
N LEU A 407 16.86 -25.16 -28.50
CA LEU A 407 15.74 -25.65 -29.27
C LEU A 407 14.45 -25.18 -28.64
N PHE A 408 13.54 -24.64 -29.44
CA PHE A 408 12.23 -24.23 -29.01
C PHE A 408 11.18 -24.51 -30.07
N VAL A 409 9.92 -24.50 -29.65
CA VAL A 409 8.78 -24.70 -30.53
C VAL A 409 7.59 -23.92 -29.98
N ASP A 410 6.60 -23.61 -30.84
CA ASP A 410 5.35 -23.04 -30.39
C ASP A 410 4.73 -23.89 -29.28
N ARG A 411 4.12 -23.25 -28.30
CA ARG A 411 3.60 -23.88 -27.09
C ARG A 411 2.48 -24.87 -27.40
N PRO A 412 2.62 -26.18 -27.13
CA PRO A 412 1.56 -27.15 -27.33
C PRO A 412 0.38 -26.88 -26.37
N ALA A 413 -0.82 -27.28 -26.80
CA ALA A 413 -2.05 -27.13 -26.02
C ALA A 413 -1.97 -27.83 -24.63
N TYR A 414 -1.08 -28.80 -24.50
CA TYR A 414 -0.80 -29.53 -23.27
C TYR A 414 0.71 -29.65 -23.04
N GLY A 415 1.10 -29.68 -21.82
CA GLY A 415 2.51 -29.65 -21.41
C GLY A 415 2.80 -28.41 -20.56
N GLN A 416 3.40 -28.66 -19.41
CA GLN A 416 3.82 -27.62 -18.49
C GLN A 416 5.33 -27.38 -18.60
N ALA A 417 5.77 -26.21 -18.22
CA ALA A 417 7.19 -25.93 -18.10
C ALA A 417 7.88 -26.95 -17.19
N ASN A 418 9.09 -27.36 -17.56
CA ASN A 418 9.92 -28.32 -16.83
C ASN A 418 9.24 -29.68 -16.61
N SER A 419 8.44 -30.15 -17.58
CA SER A 419 7.74 -31.44 -17.53
C SER A 419 8.10 -32.34 -18.72
N SER A 420 7.92 -33.64 -18.54
CA SER A 420 8.03 -34.62 -19.63
C SER A 420 6.65 -34.86 -20.19
N VAL A 421 6.49 -34.73 -21.50
CA VAL A 421 5.23 -34.88 -22.19
C VAL A 421 5.41 -35.74 -23.44
N SER A 422 4.37 -36.50 -23.81
CA SER A 422 4.35 -37.26 -25.09
C SER A 422 3.72 -36.40 -26.18
N LEU A 423 4.49 -36.08 -27.20
CA LEU A 423 4.06 -35.33 -28.36
C LEU A 423 4.11 -36.22 -29.63
N PHE A 424 3.37 -35.88 -30.65
CA PHE A 424 3.42 -36.57 -31.91
C PHE A 424 4.31 -35.81 -32.91
N LYS A 425 5.40 -36.45 -33.30
CA LYS A 425 6.35 -35.97 -34.31
C LYS A 425 5.94 -36.51 -35.69
N VAL A 426 5.80 -35.64 -36.63
CA VAL A 426 5.50 -35.97 -38.02
C VAL A 426 6.70 -36.65 -38.68
N VAL A 427 6.50 -37.76 -39.36
CA VAL A 427 7.56 -38.53 -40.00
C VAL A 427 7.26 -38.70 -41.50
N GLY A 428 8.31 -38.69 -42.35
CA GLY A 428 8.21 -38.88 -43.80
C GLY A 428 7.48 -37.73 -44.51
N ASP A 429 6.68 -38.03 -45.50
CA ASP A 429 5.98 -37.04 -46.33
C ASP A 429 4.78 -36.35 -45.64
N GLY A 430 4.71 -36.41 -44.32
CA GLY A 430 3.66 -35.73 -43.54
C GLY A 430 2.36 -36.50 -43.36
N GLY A 431 2.32 -37.78 -43.77
CA GLY A 431 1.12 -38.66 -43.68
C GLY A 431 1.03 -39.46 -42.37
N GLU A 432 2.08 -39.51 -41.58
CA GLU A 432 2.12 -40.26 -40.33
C GLU A 432 2.82 -39.44 -39.24
N ALA A 433 2.41 -39.61 -37.97
CA ALA A 433 3.11 -39.08 -36.83
C ALA A 433 3.34 -40.17 -35.76
N VAL A 434 4.49 -40.11 -35.14
CA VAL A 434 4.96 -41.06 -34.10
C VAL A 434 5.05 -40.35 -32.76
N ARG A 435 4.60 -41.02 -31.73
CA ARG A 435 4.66 -40.53 -30.37
C ARG A 435 6.12 -40.53 -29.87
N VAL A 436 6.56 -39.37 -29.42
CA VAL A 436 7.89 -39.17 -28.87
C VAL A 436 7.75 -38.52 -27.46
N THR A 437 8.50 -39.03 -26.51
CA THR A 437 8.58 -38.38 -25.21
C THR A 437 9.56 -37.23 -25.30
N VAL A 438 9.08 -36.04 -24.96
CA VAL A 438 9.83 -34.79 -25.04
C VAL A 438 9.97 -34.21 -23.65
N GLN A 439 11.18 -33.84 -23.27
CA GLN A 439 11.44 -33.09 -22.06
C GLN A 439 11.32 -31.59 -22.38
N LEU A 440 10.29 -30.97 -21.87
CA LEU A 440 10.07 -29.54 -22.01
C LEU A 440 10.88 -28.80 -20.94
N GLY A 441 11.44 -27.65 -21.31
CA GLY A 441 12.18 -26.77 -20.44
C GLY A 441 11.34 -25.56 -20.01
N ARG A 442 11.93 -24.38 -20.12
CA ARG A 442 11.29 -23.09 -19.79
C ARG A 442 10.21 -22.74 -20.80
N SER A 443 9.15 -22.07 -20.36
CA SER A 443 8.08 -21.61 -21.24
C SER A 443 8.00 -20.10 -21.28
N SER A 444 7.77 -19.57 -22.46
CA SER A 444 7.36 -18.20 -22.72
C SER A 444 5.84 -18.11 -22.89
N VAL A 445 5.33 -16.98 -23.34
CA VAL A 445 3.88 -16.80 -23.64
C VAL A 445 3.45 -17.71 -24.76
N ASN A 446 4.20 -17.70 -25.88
CA ASN A 446 3.84 -18.40 -27.12
C ASN A 446 4.70 -19.63 -27.41
N GLU A 447 5.89 -19.75 -26.80
CA GLU A 447 6.91 -20.73 -27.12
C GLU A 447 7.33 -21.53 -25.88
N ILE A 448 7.93 -22.69 -26.11
CA ILE A 448 8.47 -23.54 -25.06
C ILE A 448 9.80 -24.15 -25.49
N GLU A 449 10.77 -24.14 -24.59
CA GLU A 449 12.09 -24.76 -24.76
C GLU A 449 11.95 -26.28 -24.84
N VAL A 450 12.69 -26.90 -25.74
CA VAL A 450 12.84 -28.35 -25.87
C VAL A 450 14.23 -28.74 -25.40
N VAL A 451 14.29 -29.45 -24.27
CA VAL A 451 15.57 -29.90 -23.68
C VAL A 451 16.04 -31.19 -24.32
N GLU A 452 15.14 -32.15 -24.45
CA GLU A 452 15.44 -33.49 -25.01
C GLU A 452 14.23 -34.05 -25.78
N GLY A 453 14.51 -34.94 -26.74
CA GLY A 453 13.49 -35.73 -27.46
C GLY A 453 13.18 -35.27 -28.88
N LEU A 454 13.61 -34.06 -29.27
CA LEU A 454 13.42 -33.52 -30.63
C LEU A 454 14.73 -32.93 -31.16
N GLN A 455 14.78 -32.76 -32.50
CA GLN A 455 15.88 -32.14 -33.22
C GLN A 455 15.39 -30.91 -33.98
N GLU A 456 16.30 -30.04 -34.36
CA GLU A 456 16.02 -28.90 -35.23
C GLU A 456 15.41 -29.37 -36.56
N GLY A 457 14.32 -28.73 -36.99
CA GLY A 457 13.55 -29.04 -38.15
C GLY A 457 12.47 -30.11 -37.95
N ASP A 458 12.34 -30.72 -36.78
CA ASP A 458 11.27 -31.64 -36.47
C ASP A 458 9.92 -30.91 -36.45
N VAL A 459 8.90 -31.53 -37.05
CA VAL A 459 7.53 -30.99 -37.02
C VAL A 459 6.72 -31.79 -36.00
N ILE A 460 6.09 -31.12 -35.07
CA ILE A 460 5.23 -31.71 -34.04
C ILE A 460 3.79 -31.20 -34.12
N ILE A 461 2.86 -31.97 -33.59
CA ILE A 461 1.46 -31.58 -33.49
C ILE A 461 1.27 -30.87 -32.12
N LEU A 462 0.79 -29.63 -32.15
CA LEU A 462 0.57 -28.78 -31.01
C LEU A 462 -0.81 -28.91 -30.37
N SER A 463 -1.79 -29.37 -31.17
CA SER A 463 -3.20 -29.53 -30.77
C SER A 463 -3.37 -30.66 -29.76
N ASP A 464 -4.44 -30.58 -28.96
CA ASP A 464 -4.78 -31.62 -27.97
C ASP A 464 -5.23 -32.92 -28.67
N LEU A 465 -4.41 -33.95 -28.57
CA LEU A 465 -4.64 -35.29 -29.07
C LEU A 465 -4.95 -36.32 -27.98
N SER A 466 -5.51 -35.88 -26.84
CA SER A 466 -5.88 -36.74 -25.72
C SER A 466 -6.78 -37.94 -26.14
N ARG A 467 -7.55 -37.82 -27.19
CA ARG A 467 -8.41 -38.89 -27.75
C ARG A 467 -7.62 -40.05 -28.35
N VAL A 468 -6.39 -39.81 -28.76
CA VAL A 468 -5.49 -40.81 -29.37
C VAL A 468 -4.19 -40.97 -28.61
N ALA A 469 -4.16 -40.53 -27.34
CA ALA A 469 -2.97 -40.52 -26.51
C ALA A 469 -2.34 -41.91 -26.26
N ASP A 470 -3.14 -42.97 -26.38
CA ASP A 470 -2.69 -44.37 -26.21
C ASP A 470 -2.06 -44.97 -27.45
N ALA A 471 -2.18 -44.30 -28.60
CA ALA A 471 -1.60 -44.80 -29.86
C ALA A 471 -0.12 -44.41 -29.96
N ASP A 472 0.73 -45.34 -30.40
CA ASP A 472 2.13 -45.08 -30.70
C ASP A 472 2.36 -44.38 -32.05
N ARG A 473 1.41 -44.57 -32.97
CA ARG A 473 1.39 -43.94 -34.30
C ARG A 473 0.01 -43.48 -34.67
N ILE A 474 -0.07 -42.36 -35.33
CA ILE A 474 -1.32 -41.80 -35.88
C ILE A 474 -1.12 -41.50 -37.39
N ARG A 475 -2.19 -41.59 -38.19
CA ARG A 475 -2.18 -41.21 -39.58
C ARG A 475 -2.82 -39.85 -39.75
N ILE A 476 -2.14 -38.97 -40.47
CA ILE A 476 -2.63 -37.63 -40.82
C ILE A 476 -3.30 -37.69 -42.19
N ARG A 477 -4.53 -37.26 -42.27
CA ARG A 477 -5.32 -37.25 -43.52
C ARG A 477 -5.59 -35.83 -43.97
#